data_f4a43a7eb7a2737a9020bbd4fedf8cc8
#
_entry.id   f4a43a7eb7a2737a9020bbd4fedf8cc8
#
_cell.length_a   1.000
_cell.length_b   1.000
_cell.length_c   1.000
_cell.angle_alpha   90.00
_cell.angle_beta   90.00
_cell.angle_gamma   90.00
#
_symmetry.space_group_name_H-M   'P 1'
#
loop_
_entity.id
_entity.type
_entity.pdbx_description
1 polymer ?
#
loop_
_entity_poly.entity_id
_entity_poly.type
_entity_poly.pdbx_seq_one_letter_code
_entity_poly.pdbx_strand_id
1 'polypeptide(L)'
;MKSINQFSTDIIPLDARYYDSNKHCFTEWYPEPHYQLDYESICVFAACGFFLGDTTFFRELKTLAPATRYTIKGHKLHKEPTWSWTYEPDDLTLERATDLFESIIDSLVARAIAKKRIILPLSGGLDSRSLAAAIPEDRRHDVCSYSYAFEKGVDEPFYGKRIAEVKGFSFERFNIPRESLWRHIDTLADLNHCFSEFTHPRQIAIKHWLDSICNRNSILLLGHWGDVLFDGADVPDSLPEEEIAGYLKKGILKKGGSELGRALWRHWGLEGDFDRYLHARIRTLAGEINIKNARSKIRAFKSIHWAPRWTSTNLSVFSDAGPVFLPYYQREICELITRIPEEILSGRKIQIEYIKRKSTALAKIPWQAFSPCHLYNYGDFSSFKNLPGRVIRKLSRITSEKVFGRKLIQRNWENQFHGAFNEAQLKQYLYHGALTQHVDKQLIQKFYRAFQFEDSVHYAHVISMLLTLAVFFERQQ
;
A
#
# COMPACT_ATOMS: atom_id res chain seq x y z
N MET A 1 -25.91 18.32 -14.97
CA MET A 1 -24.46 18.18 -15.20
C MET A 1 -24.22 17.80 -16.64
N LYS A 2 -23.30 18.46 -17.39
CA LYS A 2 -22.91 17.96 -18.72
C LYS A 2 -22.22 16.61 -18.53
N SER A 3 -22.71 15.55 -19.17
CA SER A 3 -22.07 14.25 -19.11
C SER A 3 -20.65 14.39 -19.67
N ILE A 4 -19.66 14.07 -18.83
CA ILE A 4 -18.26 14.01 -19.27
C ILE A 4 -18.15 12.75 -20.14
N ASN A 5 -18.01 12.90 -21.43
CA ASN A 5 -17.89 11.78 -22.37
C ASN A 5 -16.45 11.29 -22.58
N GLN A 6 -15.47 11.99 -21.98
CA GLN A 6 -14.07 11.62 -22.09
C GLN A 6 -13.37 11.84 -20.73
N PHE A 7 -12.57 10.86 -20.30
CA PHE A 7 -11.78 10.92 -19.08
C PHE A 7 -10.42 10.25 -19.31
N SER A 8 -9.36 10.76 -18.68
CA SER A 8 -8.04 10.15 -18.73
C SER A 8 -7.49 9.95 -17.34
N THR A 9 -6.87 8.81 -17.12
CA THR A 9 -6.21 8.49 -15.85
C THR A 9 -4.70 8.62 -15.96
N ASP A 10 -4.06 8.96 -14.85
CA ASP A 10 -2.61 8.92 -14.70
C ASP A 10 -2.10 7.49 -14.48
N ILE A 11 -0.77 7.31 -14.45
CA ILE A 11 -0.12 6.02 -14.16
C ILE A 11 -0.57 5.45 -12.81
N ILE A 12 -0.81 6.32 -11.82
CA ILE A 12 -1.58 5.96 -10.64
C ILE A 12 -2.72 6.97 -10.46
N PRO A 13 -3.98 6.56 -10.65
CA PRO A 13 -5.10 7.45 -10.44
C PRO A 13 -5.28 7.72 -8.94
N LEU A 14 -5.15 8.98 -8.54
CA LEU A 14 -5.50 9.47 -7.21
C LEU A 14 -6.96 9.95 -7.18
N ASP A 15 -7.49 10.35 -8.32
CA ASP A 15 -8.90 10.72 -8.48
C ASP A 15 -9.72 9.45 -8.72
N ALA A 16 -10.52 9.08 -7.71
CA ALA A 16 -11.35 7.88 -7.72
C ALA A 16 -12.63 8.11 -8.55
N ARG A 17 -12.49 8.03 -9.88
CA ARG A 17 -13.62 7.98 -10.80
C ARG A 17 -13.97 6.54 -11.16
N TYR A 18 -15.26 6.31 -11.38
CA TYR A 18 -15.82 5.01 -11.73
C TYR A 18 -16.58 5.12 -13.05
N TYR A 19 -16.67 4.04 -13.76
CA TYR A 19 -17.61 3.89 -14.88
C TYR A 19 -18.84 3.16 -14.38
N ASP A 20 -19.99 3.81 -14.52
CA ASP A 20 -21.29 3.21 -14.29
C ASP A 20 -21.80 2.57 -15.57
N SER A 21 -21.86 1.25 -15.59
CA SER A 21 -22.27 0.48 -16.77
C SER A 21 -23.77 0.53 -17.07
N ASN A 22 -24.61 0.85 -16.08
CA ASN A 22 -26.05 1.02 -16.27
C ASN A 22 -26.38 2.40 -16.86
N LYS A 23 -25.72 3.45 -16.36
CA LYS A 23 -25.94 4.83 -16.80
C LYS A 23 -25.04 5.22 -17.98
N HIS A 24 -24.07 4.40 -18.33
CA HIS A 24 -23.03 4.68 -19.33
C HIS A 24 -22.37 6.05 -19.12
N CYS A 25 -21.93 6.34 -17.89
CA CYS A 25 -21.29 7.60 -17.54
C CYS A 25 -20.13 7.41 -16.58
N PHE A 26 -19.26 8.44 -16.47
CA PHE A 26 -18.27 8.52 -15.40
C PHE A 26 -18.89 9.18 -14.16
N THR A 27 -18.66 8.58 -13.01
CA THR A 27 -19.25 9.02 -11.73
C THR A 27 -18.21 9.00 -10.62
N GLU A 28 -18.47 9.71 -9.54
CA GLU A 28 -17.86 9.49 -8.24
C GLU A 28 -18.44 8.22 -7.61
N TRP A 29 -17.93 7.80 -6.46
CA TRP A 29 -18.49 6.66 -5.74
C TRP A 29 -19.88 7.02 -5.20
N TYR A 30 -20.90 6.59 -5.90
CA TYR A 30 -22.29 6.77 -5.52
C TYR A 30 -23.12 5.55 -5.97
N PRO A 31 -23.12 4.46 -5.18
CA PRO A 31 -23.90 3.28 -5.51
C PRO A 31 -25.40 3.57 -5.37
N GLU A 32 -26.16 3.16 -6.38
CA GLU A 32 -27.62 3.27 -6.33
C GLU A 32 -28.23 2.10 -5.57
N PRO A 33 -29.40 2.26 -4.90
CA PRO A 33 -30.02 1.21 -4.09
C PRO A 33 -30.33 -0.10 -4.85
N HIS A 34 -30.44 -0.05 -6.17
CA HIS A 34 -30.74 -1.20 -7.02
C HIS A 34 -29.49 -1.91 -7.58
N TYR A 35 -28.28 -1.41 -7.30
CA TYR A 35 -27.05 -2.05 -7.79
C TYR A 35 -26.81 -3.38 -7.08
N GLN A 36 -26.30 -4.34 -7.85
CA GLN A 36 -26.09 -5.70 -7.38
C GLN A 36 -24.69 -5.88 -6.79
N LEU A 37 -24.64 -6.48 -5.61
CA LEU A 37 -23.36 -6.84 -4.99
C LEU A 37 -22.64 -7.88 -5.87
N ASP A 38 -21.35 -7.65 -6.08
CA ASP A 38 -20.45 -8.56 -6.78
C ASP A 38 -19.77 -9.48 -5.75
N TYR A 39 -20.48 -10.52 -5.32
CA TYR A 39 -20.00 -11.45 -4.29
C TYR A 39 -18.70 -12.14 -4.66
N GLU A 40 -18.47 -12.45 -5.95
CA GLU A 40 -17.21 -13.03 -6.42
C GLU A 40 -16.04 -12.08 -6.16
N SER A 41 -16.20 -10.81 -6.53
CA SER A 41 -15.20 -9.77 -6.30
C SER A 41 -15.02 -9.44 -4.82
N ILE A 42 -16.08 -9.52 -4.02
CA ILE A 42 -16.02 -9.36 -2.55
C ILE A 42 -15.22 -10.51 -1.92
N CYS A 43 -15.35 -11.76 -2.41
CA CYS A 43 -14.50 -12.87 -1.94
C CYS A 43 -13.01 -12.62 -2.25
N VAL A 44 -12.68 -12.09 -3.44
CA VAL A 44 -11.31 -11.72 -3.81
C VAL A 44 -10.79 -10.60 -2.90
N PHE A 45 -11.61 -9.56 -2.69
CA PHE A 45 -11.29 -8.45 -1.79
C PHE A 45 -11.03 -8.96 -0.36
N ALA A 46 -11.89 -9.82 0.16
CA ALA A 46 -11.73 -10.42 1.48
C ALA A 46 -10.45 -11.26 1.61
N ALA A 47 -10.02 -11.92 0.54
CA ALA A 47 -8.80 -12.72 0.54
C ALA A 47 -7.52 -11.88 0.39
N CYS A 48 -7.55 -10.79 -0.38
CA CYS A 48 -6.38 -10.01 -0.79
C CYS A 48 -6.26 -8.66 -0.05
N GLY A 49 -7.35 -8.12 0.49
CA GLY A 49 -7.42 -6.78 1.10
C GLY A 49 -7.55 -5.65 0.07
N PHE A 50 -7.77 -5.97 -1.20
CA PHE A 50 -8.06 -5.03 -2.28
C PHE A 50 -8.81 -5.74 -3.42
N PHE A 51 -9.56 -4.98 -4.21
CA PHE A 51 -10.23 -5.49 -5.39
C PHE A 51 -9.24 -5.69 -6.54
N LEU A 52 -9.35 -6.79 -7.26
CA LEU A 52 -8.45 -7.13 -8.36
C LEU A 52 -9.05 -6.72 -9.72
N GLY A 53 -8.25 -6.05 -10.55
CA GLY A 53 -8.69 -5.54 -11.85
C GLY A 53 -9.60 -4.30 -11.71
N ASP A 54 -10.68 -4.24 -12.48
CA ASP A 54 -11.60 -3.11 -12.53
C ASP A 54 -12.85 -3.26 -11.63
N THR A 55 -12.94 -4.32 -10.83
CA THR A 55 -14.13 -4.62 -10.01
C THR A 55 -14.24 -3.79 -8.75
N THR A 56 -15.46 -3.71 -8.24
CA THR A 56 -15.82 -3.04 -6.98
C THR A 56 -16.76 -3.94 -6.16
N PHE A 57 -17.38 -3.40 -5.11
CA PHE A 57 -18.46 -4.06 -4.39
C PHE A 57 -19.71 -4.31 -5.25
N PHE A 58 -19.88 -3.55 -6.34
CA PHE A 58 -21.07 -3.60 -7.19
C PHE A 58 -20.71 -4.00 -8.63
N ARG A 59 -21.58 -4.78 -9.26
CA ARG A 59 -21.38 -5.25 -10.65
C ARG A 59 -21.40 -4.10 -11.64
N GLU A 60 -22.19 -3.08 -11.38
CA GLU A 60 -22.43 -1.93 -12.27
C GLU A 60 -21.28 -0.91 -12.22
N LEU A 61 -20.59 -0.78 -11.08
CA LEU A 61 -19.52 0.18 -10.91
C LEU A 61 -18.15 -0.44 -11.18
N LYS A 62 -17.44 0.08 -12.16
CA LYS A 62 -16.09 -0.36 -12.53
C LYS A 62 -15.08 0.75 -12.27
N THR A 63 -13.93 0.42 -11.72
CA THR A 63 -12.82 1.37 -11.62
C THR A 63 -12.14 1.55 -12.97
N LEU A 64 -11.49 2.69 -13.12
CA LEU A 64 -10.73 3.01 -14.32
C LEU A 64 -9.29 2.50 -14.19
N ALA A 65 -8.79 1.86 -15.23
CA ALA A 65 -7.41 1.38 -15.30
C ALA A 65 -6.42 2.55 -15.33
N PRO A 66 -5.20 2.41 -14.81
CA PRO A 66 -4.18 3.44 -14.89
C PRO A 66 -3.75 3.73 -16.34
N ALA A 67 -3.22 4.93 -16.56
CA ALA A 67 -2.66 5.40 -17.82
C ALA A 67 -3.56 5.12 -19.04
N THR A 68 -4.86 5.37 -18.92
CA THR A 68 -5.85 5.03 -19.95
C THR A 68 -6.75 6.23 -20.23
N ARG A 69 -6.96 6.50 -21.53
CA ARG A 69 -8.00 7.41 -22.00
C ARG A 69 -9.28 6.63 -22.24
N TYR A 70 -10.36 7.14 -21.71
CA TYR A 70 -11.71 6.61 -21.86
C TYR A 70 -12.57 7.56 -22.67
N THR A 71 -13.36 7.01 -23.58
CA THR A 71 -14.33 7.78 -24.38
C THR A 71 -15.64 7.00 -24.45
N ILE A 72 -16.75 7.64 -24.10
CA ILE A 72 -18.10 7.06 -24.25
C ILE A 72 -18.68 7.51 -25.60
N LYS A 73 -18.98 6.55 -26.47
CA LYS A 73 -19.64 6.76 -27.75
C LYS A 73 -20.96 5.98 -27.77
N GLY A 74 -22.07 6.70 -27.67
CA GLY A 74 -23.36 6.06 -27.40
C GLY A 74 -23.35 5.34 -26.06
N HIS A 75 -23.58 4.02 -26.06
CA HIS A 75 -23.53 3.17 -24.88
C HIS A 75 -22.22 2.36 -24.74
N LYS A 76 -21.23 2.62 -25.60
CA LYS A 76 -19.97 1.87 -25.61
C LYS A 76 -18.83 2.66 -24.98
N LEU A 77 -18.15 2.03 -24.03
CA LEU A 77 -16.93 2.54 -23.43
C LEU A 77 -15.73 2.10 -24.28
N HIS A 78 -15.02 3.07 -24.85
CA HIS A 78 -13.75 2.88 -25.56
C HIS A 78 -12.61 3.16 -24.61
N LYS A 79 -11.60 2.28 -24.60
CA LYS A 79 -10.38 2.36 -23.77
C LYS A 79 -9.18 2.46 -24.69
N GLU A 80 -8.32 3.44 -24.47
CA GLU A 80 -7.07 3.65 -25.21
C GLU A 80 -5.95 3.85 -24.19
N PRO A 81 -4.96 2.95 -24.10
CA PRO A 81 -3.81 3.17 -23.22
C PRO A 81 -3.04 4.43 -23.64
N THR A 82 -2.76 5.32 -22.70
CA THR A 82 -1.92 6.51 -22.92
C THR A 82 -0.45 6.22 -22.62
N TRP A 83 -0.20 5.15 -21.88
CA TRP A 83 1.12 4.60 -21.57
C TRP A 83 0.95 3.12 -21.14
N SER A 84 1.96 2.30 -21.40
CA SER A 84 1.97 0.89 -21.02
C SER A 84 3.33 0.50 -20.47
N TRP A 85 3.33 -0.41 -19.50
CA TRP A 85 4.55 -1.05 -19.02
C TRP A 85 5.15 -1.90 -20.15
N THR A 86 6.45 -1.68 -20.41
CA THR A 86 7.30 -2.46 -21.32
C THR A 86 8.53 -2.95 -20.57
N TYR A 87 9.36 -3.73 -21.23
CA TYR A 87 10.68 -4.07 -20.73
C TYR A 87 11.64 -4.16 -21.93
N GLU A 88 12.40 -3.11 -22.09
CA GLU A 88 13.37 -2.92 -23.17
C GLU A 88 14.66 -2.40 -22.54
N PRO A 89 15.41 -3.28 -21.83
CA PRO A 89 16.57 -2.84 -21.06
C PRO A 89 17.68 -2.35 -21.98
N ASP A 90 18.21 -1.18 -21.64
CA ASP A 90 19.43 -0.65 -22.25
C ASP A 90 20.67 -1.35 -21.65
N ASP A 91 21.80 -1.28 -22.34
CA ASP A 91 23.09 -1.69 -21.78
C ASP A 91 23.57 -0.63 -20.78
N LEU A 92 23.12 -0.74 -19.54
CA LEU A 92 23.39 0.21 -18.47
C LEU A 92 24.29 -0.42 -17.40
N THR A 93 25.26 0.37 -16.93
CA THR A 93 25.94 0.07 -15.65
C THR A 93 25.12 0.61 -14.49
N LEU A 94 25.37 0.12 -13.26
CA LEU A 94 24.76 0.65 -12.05
C LEU A 94 25.06 2.15 -11.88
N GLU A 95 26.26 2.59 -12.21
CA GLU A 95 26.66 3.99 -12.14
C GLU A 95 25.77 4.85 -13.05
N ARG A 96 25.64 4.44 -14.34
CA ARG A 96 24.84 5.20 -15.31
C ARG A 96 23.34 5.16 -14.98
N ALA A 97 22.81 4.04 -14.53
CA ALA A 97 21.43 3.95 -14.05
C ALA A 97 21.18 4.86 -12.84
N THR A 98 22.17 4.98 -11.94
CA THR A 98 22.11 5.90 -10.79
C THR A 98 22.16 7.36 -11.24
N ASP A 99 22.98 7.74 -12.24
CA ASP A 99 23.04 9.09 -12.79
C ASP A 99 21.67 9.52 -13.38
N LEU A 100 21.04 8.61 -14.13
CA LEU A 100 19.71 8.85 -14.72
C LEU A 100 18.66 9.01 -13.62
N PHE A 101 18.65 8.13 -12.63
CA PHE A 101 17.74 8.22 -11.50
C PHE A 101 17.94 9.53 -10.72
N GLU A 102 19.19 9.91 -10.40
CA GLU A 102 19.52 11.14 -9.70
C GLU A 102 18.99 12.37 -10.45
N SER A 103 19.28 12.47 -11.75
CA SER A 103 18.80 13.57 -12.58
C SER A 103 17.28 13.69 -12.60
N ILE A 104 16.57 12.56 -12.72
CA ILE A 104 15.11 12.54 -12.79
C ILE A 104 14.48 12.87 -11.43
N ILE A 105 14.90 12.17 -10.37
CA ILE A 105 14.27 12.34 -9.04
C ILE A 105 14.49 13.74 -8.48
N ASP A 106 15.70 14.29 -8.65
CA ASP A 106 16.03 15.63 -8.19
C ASP A 106 15.20 16.69 -8.96
N SER A 107 15.07 16.54 -10.29
CA SER A 107 14.23 17.42 -11.10
C SER A 107 12.75 17.35 -10.73
N LEU A 108 12.22 16.13 -10.54
CA LEU A 108 10.83 15.92 -10.14
C LEU A 108 10.54 16.56 -8.78
N VAL A 109 11.40 16.30 -7.80
CA VAL A 109 11.24 16.86 -6.45
C VAL A 109 11.33 18.38 -6.50
N ALA A 110 12.36 18.94 -7.16
CA ALA A 110 12.54 20.39 -7.25
C ALA A 110 11.31 21.10 -7.89
N ARG A 111 10.76 20.52 -8.96
CA ARG A 111 9.53 21.06 -9.61
C ARG A 111 8.33 21.01 -8.69
N ALA A 112 8.13 19.87 -7.99
CA ALA A 112 6.97 19.66 -7.12
C ALA A 112 6.96 20.60 -5.91
N ILE A 113 8.14 20.85 -5.32
CA ILE A 113 8.28 21.64 -4.09
C ILE A 113 8.46 23.16 -4.36
N ALA A 114 8.52 23.59 -5.62
CA ALA A 114 8.74 24.99 -5.96
C ALA A 114 7.72 25.90 -5.25
N LYS A 115 8.23 26.86 -4.43
CA LYS A 115 7.42 27.81 -3.67
C LYS A 115 6.37 27.21 -2.71
N LYS A 116 6.52 25.93 -2.35
CA LYS A 116 5.59 25.25 -1.44
C LYS A 116 6.24 24.88 -0.12
N ARG A 117 5.46 24.86 0.96
CA ARG A 117 5.81 24.18 2.20
C ARG A 117 5.79 22.68 1.97
N ILE A 118 6.80 21.96 2.41
CA ILE A 118 6.98 20.53 2.16
C ILE A 118 6.60 19.76 3.41
N ILE A 119 5.68 18.82 3.28
CA ILE A 119 5.29 17.91 4.36
C ILE A 119 5.81 16.53 3.97
N LEU A 120 6.75 16.00 4.77
CA LEU A 120 7.50 14.79 4.45
C LEU A 120 7.40 13.75 5.55
N PRO A 121 6.64 12.66 5.38
CA PRO A 121 6.71 11.52 6.29
C PRO A 121 8.07 10.82 6.14
N LEU A 122 8.75 10.61 7.26
CA LEU A 122 10.04 9.95 7.31
C LEU A 122 9.93 8.59 8.01
N SER A 123 10.59 7.59 7.46
CA SER A 123 10.71 6.24 8.00
C SER A 123 12.16 5.75 7.95
N GLY A 124 12.43 4.58 8.51
CA GLY A 124 13.75 3.94 8.39
C GLY A 124 14.03 3.28 7.02
N GLY A 125 13.11 3.41 6.06
CA GLY A 125 13.21 2.87 4.71
C GLY A 125 14.10 3.70 3.77
N LEU A 126 14.24 3.23 2.52
CA LEU A 126 15.03 3.92 1.49
C LEU A 126 14.21 4.98 0.75
N ASP A 127 12.90 4.77 0.56
CA ASP A 127 12.07 5.64 -0.26
C ASP A 127 11.98 7.06 0.31
N SER A 128 11.55 7.20 1.55
CA SER A 128 11.49 8.51 2.22
C SER A 128 12.88 9.12 2.41
N ARG A 129 13.92 8.29 2.60
CA ARG A 129 15.32 8.74 2.71
C ARG A 129 15.84 9.28 1.38
N SER A 130 15.50 8.66 0.25
CA SER A 130 15.84 9.18 -1.08
C SER A 130 15.16 10.53 -1.34
N LEU A 131 13.89 10.67 -0.94
CA LEU A 131 13.19 11.95 -1.06
C LEU A 131 13.81 13.04 -0.19
N ALA A 132 14.20 12.70 1.04
CA ALA A 132 14.93 13.62 1.91
C ALA A 132 16.29 14.04 1.30
N ALA A 133 16.98 13.08 0.63
CA ALA A 133 18.24 13.38 -0.09
C ALA A 133 18.03 14.29 -1.29
N ALA A 134 16.90 14.16 -2.03
CA ALA A 134 16.56 14.96 -3.20
C ALA A 134 16.19 16.42 -2.89
N ILE A 135 15.77 16.71 -1.64
CA ILE A 135 15.42 18.10 -1.26
C ILE A 135 16.69 18.95 -1.16
N PRO A 136 16.78 20.07 -1.93
CA PRO A 136 17.92 20.98 -1.89
C PRO A 136 18.14 21.61 -0.49
N GLU A 137 19.40 21.93 -0.16
CA GLU A 137 19.78 22.48 1.15
C GLU A 137 19.13 23.83 1.46
N ASP A 138 18.97 24.69 0.46
CA ASP A 138 18.31 26.01 0.58
C ASP A 138 16.81 25.89 0.92
N ARG A 139 16.19 24.72 0.68
CA ARG A 139 14.79 24.46 0.96
C ARG A 139 14.55 23.75 2.32
N ARG A 140 15.59 23.49 3.09
CA ARG A 140 15.49 22.73 4.37
C ARG A 140 14.52 23.36 5.36
N HIS A 141 14.42 24.67 5.40
CA HIS A 141 13.56 25.41 6.35
C HIS A 141 12.07 25.35 5.97
N ASP A 142 11.75 24.97 4.74
CA ASP A 142 10.38 24.79 4.27
C ASP A 142 9.83 23.39 4.57
N VAL A 143 10.66 22.49 5.10
CA VAL A 143 10.29 21.09 5.35
C VAL A 143 9.76 20.92 6.78
N CYS A 144 8.52 20.45 6.86
CA CYS A 144 7.95 19.89 8.05
C CYS A 144 7.93 18.37 7.91
N SER A 145 8.84 17.69 8.58
CA SER A 145 8.89 16.22 8.55
C SER A 145 8.27 15.61 9.78
N TYR A 146 7.80 14.39 9.66
CA TYR A 146 7.20 13.68 10.80
C TYR A 146 7.33 12.17 10.66
N SER A 147 7.10 11.50 11.79
CA SER A 147 6.94 10.06 11.84
C SER A 147 6.01 9.67 12.98
N TYR A 148 5.42 8.48 12.89
CA TYR A 148 4.53 7.98 13.94
C TYR A 148 4.88 6.55 14.33
N ALA A 149 4.60 6.21 15.60
CA ALA A 149 4.67 4.85 16.11
C ALA A 149 3.41 4.56 16.93
N PHE A 150 3.04 3.28 16.98
CA PHE A 150 2.06 2.84 17.96
C PHE A 150 2.67 2.80 19.35
N GLU A 151 1.85 3.04 20.36
CA GLU A 151 2.23 2.85 21.75
C GLU A 151 2.79 1.42 21.94
N LYS A 152 4.01 1.31 22.47
CA LYS A 152 4.76 0.04 22.64
C LYS A 152 5.09 -0.69 21.33
N GLY A 153 4.92 -0.06 20.18
CA GLY A 153 5.29 -0.58 18.88
C GLY A 153 6.76 -0.39 18.51
N VAL A 154 7.08 -0.73 17.26
CA VAL A 154 8.41 -0.45 16.68
C VAL A 154 8.62 1.06 16.58
N ASP A 155 9.78 1.54 17.04
CA ASP A 155 10.12 2.97 17.02
C ASP A 155 10.62 3.42 15.61
N GLU A 156 9.71 3.58 14.68
CA GLU A 156 10.02 4.16 13.36
C GLU A 156 10.46 5.63 13.46
N PRO A 157 9.89 6.47 14.34
CA PRO A 157 10.34 7.85 14.57
C PRO A 157 11.82 8.00 14.92
N PHE A 158 12.45 7.01 15.52
CA PHE A 158 13.89 7.00 15.78
C PHE A 158 14.72 7.23 14.49
N TYR A 159 14.35 6.58 13.38
CA TYR A 159 15.04 6.74 12.11
C TYR A 159 14.66 8.06 11.44
N GLY A 160 13.36 8.39 11.44
CA GLY A 160 12.86 9.63 10.86
C GLY A 160 13.50 10.88 11.46
N LYS A 161 13.61 10.91 12.80
CA LYS A 161 14.27 12.00 13.53
C LYS A 161 15.74 12.18 13.10
N ARG A 162 16.50 11.09 13.00
CA ARG A 162 17.91 11.14 12.58
C ARG A 162 18.08 11.65 11.15
N ILE A 163 17.17 11.27 10.23
CA ILE A 163 17.17 11.77 8.86
C ILE A 163 16.90 13.27 8.88
N ALA A 164 15.90 13.72 9.64
CA ALA A 164 15.56 15.12 9.78
C ALA A 164 16.71 15.95 10.37
N GLU A 165 17.37 15.46 11.42
CA GLU A 165 18.53 16.10 12.05
C GLU A 165 19.68 16.29 11.05
N VAL A 166 20.04 15.26 10.28
CA VAL A 166 21.09 15.33 9.25
C VAL A 166 20.75 16.35 8.16
N LYS A 167 19.48 16.46 7.78
CA LYS A 167 19.01 17.38 6.72
C LYS A 167 18.65 18.77 7.24
N GLY A 168 18.60 18.98 8.57
CA GLY A 168 18.15 20.24 9.18
C GLY A 168 16.68 20.53 8.98
N PHE A 169 15.84 19.49 8.88
CA PHE A 169 14.39 19.62 8.78
C PHE A 169 13.73 19.77 10.15
N SER A 170 12.60 20.47 10.23
CA SER A 170 11.73 20.35 11.41
C SER A 170 11.15 18.95 11.50
N PHE A 171 10.94 18.42 12.71
CA PHE A 171 10.48 17.05 12.90
C PHE A 171 9.47 16.94 14.03
N GLU A 172 8.32 16.31 13.71
CA GLU A 172 7.28 15.97 14.67
C GLU A 172 7.18 14.46 14.86
N ARG A 173 7.06 14.04 16.13
CA ARG A 173 6.85 12.63 16.49
C ARG A 173 5.46 12.42 17.03
N PHE A 174 4.75 11.45 16.48
CA PHE A 174 3.42 11.05 16.95
C PHE A 174 3.42 9.66 17.56
N ASN A 175 2.72 9.53 18.70
CA ASN A 175 2.38 8.23 19.27
C ASN A 175 0.90 7.97 19.02
N ILE A 176 0.59 6.86 18.33
CA ILE A 176 -0.78 6.47 18.02
C ILE A 176 -1.34 5.68 19.20
N PRO A 177 -2.44 6.14 19.83
CA PRO A 177 -3.10 5.43 20.92
C PRO A 177 -3.65 4.06 20.49
N ARG A 178 -3.74 3.13 21.43
CA ARG A 178 -4.21 1.77 21.17
C ARG A 178 -5.65 1.70 20.62
N GLU A 179 -6.48 2.68 20.93
CA GLU A 179 -7.90 2.70 20.60
C GLU A 179 -8.20 3.64 19.42
N SER A 180 -7.16 4.06 18.68
CA SER A 180 -7.26 5.11 17.68
C SER A 180 -8.24 4.76 16.55
N LEU A 181 -8.33 3.49 16.14
CA LEU A 181 -9.22 3.07 15.05
C LEU A 181 -10.67 3.47 15.32
N TRP A 182 -11.18 3.16 16.50
CA TRP A 182 -12.60 3.32 16.82
C TRP A 182 -13.07 4.77 16.84
N ARG A 183 -12.14 5.71 17.05
CA ARG A 183 -12.41 7.15 16.98
C ARG A 183 -12.51 7.67 15.55
N HIS A 184 -11.96 6.93 14.60
CA HIS A 184 -11.77 7.39 13.21
C HIS A 184 -12.37 6.46 12.17
N ILE A 185 -13.02 5.35 12.58
CA ILE A 185 -13.50 4.32 11.66
C ILE A 185 -14.49 4.87 10.64
N ASP A 186 -15.40 5.74 11.06
CA ASP A 186 -16.40 6.36 10.18
C ASP A 186 -15.74 7.33 9.19
N THR A 187 -14.89 8.24 9.68
CA THR A 187 -14.12 9.14 8.83
C THR A 187 -13.29 8.37 7.80
N LEU A 188 -12.66 7.27 8.23
CA LEU A 188 -11.87 6.45 7.34
C LEU A 188 -12.73 5.76 6.27
N ALA A 189 -13.91 5.28 6.65
CA ALA A 189 -14.86 4.67 5.73
C ALA A 189 -15.43 5.71 4.74
N ASP A 190 -15.63 6.96 5.15
CA ASP A 190 -16.00 8.07 4.25
C ASP A 190 -14.91 8.34 3.22
N LEU A 191 -13.65 8.40 3.66
CA LEU A 191 -12.52 8.74 2.80
C LEU A 191 -12.14 7.64 1.81
N ASN A 192 -12.27 6.36 2.19
CA ASN A 192 -11.81 5.24 1.37
C ASN A 192 -12.94 4.32 0.89
N HIS A 193 -14.19 4.63 1.23
CA HIS A 193 -15.38 3.86 0.84
C HIS A 193 -15.28 2.36 1.15
N CYS A 194 -14.56 2.00 2.21
CA CYS A 194 -14.27 0.61 2.60
C CYS A 194 -13.46 -0.20 1.55
N PHE A 195 -12.77 0.45 0.61
CA PHE A 195 -11.97 -0.24 -0.42
C PHE A 195 -10.62 -0.79 0.09
N SER A 196 -10.30 -0.57 1.37
CA SER A 196 -9.10 -1.09 2.03
C SER A 196 -9.42 -1.47 3.47
N GLU A 197 -8.70 -2.44 4.00
CA GLU A 197 -8.80 -2.80 5.41
C GLU A 197 -8.38 -1.63 6.34
N PHE A 198 -9.09 -1.44 7.45
CA PHE A 198 -8.92 -0.29 8.34
C PHE A 198 -7.64 -0.33 9.20
N THR A 199 -6.91 -1.43 9.22
CA THR A 199 -5.66 -1.53 9.96
C THR A 199 -4.46 -0.87 9.27
N HIS A 200 -4.56 -0.55 7.96
CA HIS A 200 -3.46 0.03 7.18
C HIS A 200 -3.35 1.56 7.25
N PRO A 201 -4.40 2.36 7.07
CA PRO A 201 -4.26 3.82 6.99
C PRO A 201 -4.02 4.46 8.36
N ARG A 202 -2.83 4.23 8.92
CA ARG A 202 -2.40 4.70 10.24
C ARG A 202 -2.39 6.22 10.35
N GLN A 203 -2.17 6.91 9.25
CA GLN A 203 -2.14 8.37 9.15
C GLN A 203 -3.47 9.03 9.54
N ILE A 204 -4.58 8.27 9.57
CA ILE A 204 -5.85 8.80 10.07
C ILE A 204 -5.74 9.29 11.52
N ALA A 205 -4.90 8.67 12.33
CA ALA A 205 -4.69 9.06 13.72
C ALA A 205 -4.06 10.45 13.88
N ILE A 206 -3.40 10.95 12.85
CA ILE A 206 -2.77 12.28 12.83
C ILE A 206 -3.45 13.22 11.84
N LYS A 207 -4.63 12.86 11.32
CA LYS A 207 -5.34 13.65 10.31
C LYS A 207 -5.60 15.08 10.78
N HIS A 208 -6.02 15.28 12.01
CA HIS A 208 -6.25 16.62 12.56
C HIS A 208 -5.00 17.51 12.48
N TRP A 209 -3.83 16.95 12.76
CA TRP A 209 -2.56 17.69 12.60
C TRP A 209 -2.25 17.94 11.12
N LEU A 210 -2.44 16.96 10.23
CA LEU A 210 -2.26 17.16 8.79
C LEU A 210 -3.16 18.29 8.29
N ASP A 211 -4.44 18.29 8.64
CA ASP A 211 -5.40 19.34 8.27
C ASP A 211 -4.97 20.73 8.76
N SER A 212 -4.32 20.79 9.92
CA SER A 212 -3.85 22.07 10.49
C SER A 212 -2.64 22.66 9.77
N ILE A 213 -1.83 21.84 9.12
CA ILE A 213 -0.58 22.27 8.45
C ILE A 213 -0.65 22.25 6.93
N CYS A 214 -1.56 21.45 6.35
CA CYS A 214 -1.77 21.36 4.91
C CYS A 214 -2.66 22.50 4.42
N ASN A 215 -2.29 23.07 3.28
CA ASN A 215 -3.08 24.07 2.55
C ASN A 215 -2.69 24.07 1.06
N ARG A 216 -3.25 24.97 0.26
CA ARG A 216 -2.94 25.07 -1.18
C ARG A 216 -1.48 25.38 -1.49
N ASN A 217 -0.75 25.98 -0.54
CA ASN A 217 0.68 26.31 -0.67
C ASN A 217 1.58 25.24 -0.05
N SER A 218 1.04 24.09 0.33
CA SER A 218 1.81 22.95 0.80
C SER A 218 1.79 21.79 -0.20
N ILE A 219 2.70 20.84 -0.02
CA ILE A 219 2.79 19.60 -0.79
C ILE A 219 3.17 18.45 0.14
N LEU A 220 2.40 17.39 0.13
CA LEU A 220 2.73 16.12 0.76
C LEU A 220 3.61 15.32 -0.19
N LEU A 221 4.90 15.21 0.13
CA LEU A 221 5.89 14.49 -0.66
C LEU A 221 6.01 13.07 -0.15
N LEU A 222 5.47 12.09 -0.87
CA LEU A 222 5.29 10.73 -0.39
C LEU A 222 6.13 9.70 -1.15
N GLY A 223 6.85 8.84 -0.41
CA GLY A 223 7.76 7.83 -0.95
C GLY A 223 7.11 6.47 -1.25
N HIS A 224 5.83 6.41 -1.59
CA HIS A 224 5.15 5.16 -1.85
C HIS A 224 5.63 4.48 -3.12
N TRP A 225 5.70 3.13 -3.08
CA TRP A 225 5.96 2.25 -4.21
C TRP A 225 7.42 2.15 -4.68
N GLY A 226 8.34 2.92 -4.11
CA GLY A 226 9.76 2.84 -4.47
C GLY A 226 10.36 1.45 -4.26
N ASP A 227 9.94 0.74 -3.22
CA ASP A 227 10.36 -0.63 -2.94
C ASP A 227 9.93 -1.62 -4.03
N VAL A 228 8.78 -1.47 -4.63
CA VAL A 228 8.30 -2.33 -5.72
C VAL A 228 9.03 -2.03 -7.03
N LEU A 229 9.26 -0.75 -7.33
CA LEU A 229 9.90 -0.35 -8.59
C LEU A 229 11.40 -0.67 -8.60
N PHE A 230 12.10 -0.45 -7.50
CA PHE A 230 13.56 -0.59 -7.38
C PHE A 230 14.01 -1.90 -6.75
N ASP A 231 13.11 -2.89 -6.62
CA ASP A 231 13.49 -4.25 -6.23
C ASP A 231 12.92 -5.26 -7.22
N GLY A 232 13.59 -6.40 -7.36
CA GLY A 232 13.16 -7.48 -8.24
C GLY A 232 12.31 -8.52 -7.48
N ALA A 233 11.45 -9.23 -8.22
CA ALA A 233 10.91 -10.49 -7.74
C ALA A 233 12.03 -11.54 -7.68
N ASP A 234 12.06 -12.34 -6.62
CA ASP A 234 13.02 -13.44 -6.48
C ASP A 234 12.55 -14.66 -7.30
N VAL A 235 12.62 -14.51 -8.62
CA VAL A 235 12.26 -15.54 -9.61
C VAL A 235 13.19 -15.46 -10.81
N PRO A 236 13.36 -16.57 -11.58
CA PRO A 236 14.07 -16.53 -12.85
C PRO A 236 13.38 -15.62 -13.87
N ASP A 237 14.17 -14.99 -14.76
CA ASP A 237 13.65 -14.12 -15.82
C ASP A 237 12.73 -14.83 -16.83
N SER A 238 12.96 -16.15 -17.00
CA SER A 238 12.23 -17.01 -17.93
C SER A 238 11.16 -17.88 -17.26
N LEU A 239 10.61 -17.42 -16.12
CA LEU A 239 9.55 -18.16 -15.42
C LEU A 239 8.31 -18.31 -16.31
N PRO A 240 7.72 -19.52 -16.45
CA PRO A 240 6.50 -19.75 -17.23
C PRO A 240 5.30 -18.95 -16.71
N GLU A 241 4.37 -18.57 -17.59
CA GLU A 241 3.20 -17.75 -17.23
C GLU A 241 2.33 -18.35 -16.13
N GLU A 242 2.15 -19.66 -16.12
CA GLU A 242 1.38 -20.36 -15.08
C GLU A 242 2.07 -20.23 -13.69
N GLU A 243 3.40 -20.31 -13.68
CA GLU A 243 4.17 -20.12 -12.43
C GLU A 243 4.19 -18.65 -12.00
N ILE A 244 4.20 -17.70 -12.95
CA ILE A 244 4.01 -16.26 -12.66
C ILE A 244 2.68 -16.03 -11.97
N ALA A 245 1.58 -16.62 -12.47
CA ALA A 245 0.26 -16.50 -11.86
C ALA A 245 0.23 -17.11 -10.44
N GLY A 246 0.88 -18.25 -10.25
CA GLY A 246 1.07 -18.87 -8.92
C GLY A 246 1.86 -17.99 -7.96
N TYR A 247 2.97 -17.42 -8.41
CA TYR A 247 3.78 -16.46 -7.64
C TYR A 247 2.99 -15.22 -7.24
N LEU A 248 2.28 -14.62 -8.19
CA LEU A 248 1.42 -13.45 -7.95
C LEU A 248 0.31 -13.78 -6.95
N LYS A 249 -0.39 -14.91 -7.12
CA LYS A 249 -1.43 -15.38 -6.18
C LYS A 249 -0.88 -15.48 -4.77
N LYS A 250 0.28 -16.12 -4.59
CA LYS A 250 0.93 -16.23 -3.27
C LYS A 250 1.29 -14.87 -2.69
N GLY A 251 1.71 -13.92 -3.53
CA GLY A 251 2.13 -12.58 -3.11
C GLY A 251 0.98 -11.67 -2.68
N ILE A 252 -0.19 -11.75 -3.35
CA ILE A 252 -1.33 -10.89 -3.05
C ILE A 252 -2.24 -11.45 -1.94
N LEU A 253 -2.27 -12.76 -1.75
CA LEU A 253 -3.04 -13.39 -0.68
C LEU A 253 -2.49 -13.02 0.69
N LYS A 254 -3.38 -12.62 1.59
CA LYS A 254 -3.05 -12.38 2.98
C LYS A 254 -3.17 -13.65 3.81
N LYS A 255 -2.51 -13.69 4.97
CA LYS A 255 -2.65 -14.82 5.91
C LYS A 255 -4.12 -15.00 6.31
N GLY A 256 -4.61 -16.24 6.28
CA GLY A 256 -6.02 -16.55 6.50
C GLY A 256 -6.98 -16.09 5.39
N GLY A 257 -6.52 -15.24 4.44
CA GLY A 257 -7.37 -14.64 3.41
C GLY A 257 -7.99 -15.68 2.47
N SER A 258 -7.22 -16.68 2.02
CA SER A 258 -7.78 -17.76 1.20
C SER A 258 -8.86 -18.58 1.95
N GLU A 259 -8.69 -18.76 3.26
CA GLU A 259 -9.69 -19.44 4.10
C GLU A 259 -10.99 -18.64 4.19
N LEU A 260 -10.88 -17.32 4.39
CA LEU A 260 -12.04 -16.42 4.40
C LEU A 260 -12.72 -16.40 3.02
N GLY A 261 -11.95 -16.20 1.94
CA GLY A 261 -12.49 -16.19 0.58
C GLY A 261 -13.26 -17.47 0.24
N ARG A 262 -12.68 -18.65 0.53
CA ARG A 262 -13.38 -19.95 0.34
C ARG A 262 -14.62 -20.10 1.21
N ALA A 263 -14.59 -19.59 2.43
CA ALA A 263 -15.72 -19.67 3.34
C ALA A 263 -16.90 -18.81 2.87
N LEU A 264 -16.62 -17.55 2.44
CA LEU A 264 -17.61 -16.65 1.87
C LEU A 264 -18.15 -17.16 0.52
N TRP A 265 -17.28 -17.71 -0.34
CA TRP A 265 -17.66 -18.32 -1.63
C TRP A 265 -18.72 -19.41 -1.46
N ARG A 266 -18.47 -20.32 -0.54
CA ARG A 266 -19.44 -21.40 -0.20
C ARG A 266 -20.70 -20.87 0.46
N HIS A 267 -20.56 -19.90 1.36
CA HIS A 267 -21.69 -19.29 2.07
C HIS A 267 -22.69 -18.63 1.10
N TRP A 268 -22.17 -17.92 0.08
CA TRP A 268 -23.00 -17.26 -0.93
C TRP A 268 -23.40 -18.17 -2.09
N GLY A 269 -23.10 -19.46 -2.04
CA GLY A 269 -23.49 -20.44 -3.07
C GLY A 269 -22.87 -20.17 -4.44
N LEU A 270 -21.67 -19.57 -4.50
CA LEU A 270 -21.01 -19.26 -5.76
C LEU A 270 -20.50 -20.54 -6.45
N GLU A 271 -20.57 -20.56 -7.78
CA GLU A 271 -20.20 -21.73 -8.56
C GLU A 271 -18.68 -21.99 -8.57
N GLY A 272 -18.31 -23.27 -8.56
CA GLY A 272 -16.92 -23.70 -8.68
C GLY A 272 -16.10 -23.52 -7.41
N ASP A 273 -14.80 -23.43 -7.57
CA ASP A 273 -13.81 -23.34 -6.50
C ASP A 273 -13.13 -21.95 -6.47
N PHE A 274 -13.12 -21.30 -5.32
CA PHE A 274 -12.55 -19.98 -5.13
C PHE A 274 -11.07 -19.88 -5.53
N ASP A 275 -10.26 -20.87 -5.17
CA ASP A 275 -8.82 -20.82 -5.45
C ASP A 275 -8.53 -20.95 -6.94
N ARG A 276 -9.34 -21.74 -7.67
CA ARG A 276 -9.28 -21.85 -9.14
C ARG A 276 -9.77 -20.57 -9.78
N TYR A 277 -10.86 -20.00 -9.32
CA TYR A 277 -11.38 -18.70 -9.80
C TYR A 277 -10.34 -17.59 -9.65
N LEU A 278 -9.77 -17.42 -8.44
CA LEU A 278 -8.75 -16.41 -8.19
C LEU A 278 -7.51 -16.62 -9.07
N HIS A 279 -7.05 -17.87 -9.20
CA HIS A 279 -5.88 -18.19 -10.03
C HIS A 279 -6.14 -17.87 -11.51
N ALA A 280 -7.27 -18.29 -12.06
CA ALA A 280 -7.65 -18.02 -13.45
C ALA A 280 -7.75 -16.52 -13.71
N ARG A 281 -8.32 -15.74 -12.78
CA ARG A 281 -8.42 -14.29 -12.88
C ARG A 281 -7.04 -13.61 -12.90
N ILE A 282 -6.12 -14.02 -12.02
CA ILE A 282 -4.75 -13.50 -11.99
C ILE A 282 -4.03 -13.83 -13.30
N ARG A 283 -4.17 -15.07 -13.80
CA ARG A 283 -3.58 -15.51 -15.06
C ARG A 283 -4.08 -14.68 -16.23
N THR A 284 -5.38 -14.42 -16.32
CA THR A 284 -5.97 -13.56 -17.36
C THR A 284 -5.36 -12.16 -17.32
N LEU A 285 -5.34 -11.50 -16.15
CA LEU A 285 -4.78 -10.15 -16.00
C LEU A 285 -3.27 -10.10 -16.26
N ALA A 286 -2.52 -11.13 -15.88
CA ALA A 286 -1.09 -11.23 -16.20
C ALA A 286 -0.83 -11.47 -17.68
N GLY A 287 -1.71 -12.23 -18.34
CA GLY A 287 -1.65 -12.48 -19.80
C GLY A 287 -1.89 -11.23 -20.65
N GLU A 288 -2.61 -10.23 -20.15
CA GLU A 288 -2.80 -8.95 -20.83
C GLU A 288 -1.52 -8.08 -20.85
N ILE A 289 -0.51 -8.41 -20.00
CA ILE A 289 0.75 -7.68 -19.91
C ILE A 289 1.75 -8.27 -20.91
N ASN A 290 2.04 -7.55 -21.99
CA ASN A 290 2.94 -7.99 -23.05
C ASN A 290 4.43 -7.78 -22.67
N ILE A 291 4.89 -8.47 -21.61
CA ILE A 291 6.28 -8.49 -21.17
C ILE A 291 6.73 -9.94 -21.04
N LYS A 292 7.85 -10.30 -21.66
CA LYS A 292 8.40 -11.68 -21.60
C LYS A 292 9.20 -11.94 -20.31
N ASN A 293 9.93 -10.93 -19.85
CA ASN A 293 10.73 -11.06 -18.62
C ASN A 293 9.80 -11.18 -17.40
N ALA A 294 9.92 -12.27 -16.64
CA ALA A 294 9.02 -12.58 -15.54
C ALA A 294 9.08 -11.57 -14.38
N ARG A 295 10.27 -11.10 -14.00
CA ARG A 295 10.45 -10.12 -12.93
C ARG A 295 9.77 -8.80 -13.29
N SER A 296 10.00 -8.32 -14.51
CA SER A 296 9.39 -7.09 -15.02
C SER A 296 7.88 -7.25 -15.20
N LYS A 297 7.38 -8.40 -15.70
CA LYS A 297 5.93 -8.70 -15.78
C LYS A 297 5.28 -8.67 -14.39
N ILE A 298 5.91 -9.24 -13.37
CA ILE A 298 5.43 -9.21 -11.97
C ILE A 298 5.38 -7.78 -11.45
N ARG A 299 6.40 -6.96 -11.70
CA ARG A 299 6.44 -5.54 -11.33
C ARG A 299 5.31 -4.76 -12.02
N ALA A 300 5.14 -4.96 -13.31
CA ALA A 300 4.07 -4.35 -14.09
C ALA A 300 2.69 -4.76 -13.55
N PHE A 301 2.46 -6.04 -13.28
CA PHE A 301 1.21 -6.52 -12.69
C PHE A 301 0.89 -5.83 -11.35
N LYS A 302 1.88 -5.75 -10.46
CA LYS A 302 1.71 -5.05 -9.19
C LYS A 302 1.38 -3.57 -9.40
N SER A 303 2.03 -2.91 -10.34
CA SER A 303 1.84 -1.49 -10.63
C SER A 303 0.48 -1.19 -11.31
N ILE A 304 -0.05 -2.12 -12.10
CA ILE A 304 -1.33 -1.97 -12.80
C ILE A 304 -2.52 -2.35 -11.92
N HIS A 305 -2.41 -3.48 -11.19
CA HIS A 305 -3.57 -4.08 -10.52
C HIS A 305 -3.56 -3.97 -9.00
N TRP A 306 -2.39 -3.80 -8.36
CA TRP A 306 -2.32 -3.66 -6.90
C TRP A 306 -2.20 -2.19 -6.49
N ALA A 307 -1.25 -1.44 -7.04
CA ALA A 307 -0.99 -0.06 -6.65
C ALA A 307 -2.24 0.84 -6.73
N PRO A 308 -2.99 0.88 -7.84
CA PRO A 308 -4.17 1.73 -7.93
C PRO A 308 -5.29 1.31 -6.96
N ARG A 309 -5.33 0.05 -6.58
CA ARG A 309 -6.41 -0.53 -5.77
C ARG A 309 -6.11 -0.51 -4.26
N TRP A 310 -4.84 -0.57 -3.91
CA TRP A 310 -4.40 -0.60 -2.52
C TRP A 310 -3.70 0.69 -2.10
N THR A 311 -2.68 1.13 -2.87
CA THR A 311 -1.90 2.33 -2.52
C THR A 311 -2.74 3.59 -2.63
N SER A 312 -3.47 3.79 -3.74
CA SER A 312 -4.33 4.97 -3.93
C SER A 312 -5.40 5.07 -2.85
N THR A 313 -6.04 3.95 -2.49
CA THR A 313 -7.03 3.89 -1.42
C THR A 313 -6.43 4.28 -0.07
N ASN A 314 -5.22 3.78 0.24
CA ASN A 314 -4.54 4.11 1.48
C ASN A 314 -3.98 5.55 1.52
N LEU A 315 -3.89 6.23 0.38
CA LEU A 315 -3.52 7.64 0.27
C LEU A 315 -4.70 8.59 0.47
N SER A 316 -5.93 8.10 0.56
CA SER A 316 -7.14 8.93 0.71
C SER A 316 -7.04 9.95 1.85
N VAL A 317 -6.48 9.57 3.00
CA VAL A 317 -6.27 10.47 4.14
C VAL A 317 -5.33 11.64 3.81
N PHE A 318 -4.28 11.37 3.03
CA PHE A 318 -3.35 12.41 2.60
C PHE A 318 -3.97 13.31 1.54
N SER A 319 -4.66 12.72 0.56
CA SER A 319 -5.30 13.46 -0.53
C SER A 319 -6.41 14.37 -0.02
N ASP A 320 -7.11 13.97 1.05
CA ASP A 320 -8.11 14.80 1.72
C ASP A 320 -7.46 15.95 2.50
N ALA A 321 -6.32 15.72 3.15
CA ALA A 321 -5.62 16.76 3.90
C ALA A 321 -4.97 17.83 2.99
N GLY A 322 -4.50 17.46 1.80
CA GLY A 322 -3.87 18.42 0.89
C GLY A 322 -3.25 17.83 -0.38
N PRO A 323 -2.60 18.67 -1.18
CA PRO A 323 -1.96 18.24 -2.42
C PRO A 323 -0.88 17.17 -2.17
N VAL A 324 -0.99 16.05 -2.86
CA VAL A 324 -0.06 14.90 -2.78
C VAL A 324 0.83 14.87 -4.02
N PHE A 325 2.11 14.56 -3.84
CA PHE A 325 3.03 14.26 -4.92
C PHE A 325 3.77 12.94 -4.65
N LEU A 326 3.74 12.06 -5.65
CA LEU A 326 4.32 10.73 -5.62
C LEU A 326 5.42 10.63 -6.69
N PRO A 327 6.68 10.94 -6.36
CA PRO A 327 7.76 10.95 -7.35
C PRO A 327 7.96 9.62 -8.05
N TYR A 328 7.83 8.49 -7.32
CA TYR A 328 8.01 7.15 -7.88
C TYR A 328 6.94 6.75 -8.91
N TYR A 329 5.78 7.41 -8.90
CA TYR A 329 4.71 7.20 -9.89
C TYR A 329 4.72 8.18 -11.06
N GLN A 330 5.71 9.09 -11.10
CA GLN A 330 5.83 9.95 -12.26
C GLN A 330 6.28 9.14 -13.47
N ARG A 331 5.77 9.53 -14.64
CA ARG A 331 6.03 8.85 -15.90
C ARG A 331 7.53 8.67 -16.14
N GLU A 332 8.32 9.69 -15.88
CA GLU A 332 9.77 9.70 -16.07
C GLU A 332 10.47 8.60 -15.27
N ILE A 333 10.02 8.33 -14.05
CA ILE A 333 10.56 7.21 -13.22
C ILE A 333 10.09 5.87 -13.78
N CYS A 334 8.80 5.74 -14.13
CA CYS A 334 8.28 4.51 -14.68
C CYS A 334 8.96 4.15 -16.01
N GLU A 335 9.18 5.11 -16.90
CA GLU A 335 9.92 4.93 -18.15
C GLU A 335 11.38 4.55 -17.92
N LEU A 336 12.05 5.17 -16.94
CA LEU A 336 13.40 4.75 -16.56
C LEU A 336 13.43 3.28 -16.12
N ILE A 337 12.50 2.85 -15.28
CA ILE A 337 12.43 1.47 -14.77
C ILE A 337 12.27 0.45 -15.90
N THR A 338 11.53 0.75 -16.97
CA THR A 338 11.34 -0.16 -18.10
C THR A 338 12.63 -0.40 -18.91
N ARG A 339 13.63 0.46 -18.74
CA ARG A 339 14.92 0.43 -19.46
C ARG A 339 16.10 -0.08 -18.62
N ILE A 340 15.90 -0.30 -17.33
CA ILE A 340 16.97 -0.78 -16.45
C ILE A 340 16.97 -2.32 -16.39
N PRO A 341 18.13 -2.97 -16.59
CA PRO A 341 18.29 -4.41 -16.38
C PRO A 341 17.87 -4.85 -14.97
N GLU A 342 17.20 -6.00 -14.85
CA GLU A 342 16.67 -6.50 -13.58
C GLU A 342 17.75 -6.75 -12.53
N GLU A 343 18.94 -7.15 -12.92
CA GLU A 343 20.09 -7.35 -12.01
C GLU A 343 20.60 -6.04 -11.39
N ILE A 344 20.37 -4.90 -12.05
CA ILE A 344 20.71 -3.57 -11.53
C ILE A 344 19.62 -3.08 -10.57
N LEU A 345 18.35 -3.38 -10.86
CA LEU A 345 17.22 -3.04 -9.99
C LEU A 345 17.22 -3.84 -8.70
N SER A 346 17.62 -5.12 -8.77
CA SER A 346 17.58 -6.04 -7.63
C SER A 346 18.37 -5.52 -6.43
N GLY A 347 17.77 -5.64 -5.24
CA GLY A 347 18.37 -5.23 -3.97
C GLY A 347 18.41 -3.71 -3.79
N ARG A 348 17.66 -2.95 -4.58
CA ARG A 348 17.51 -1.49 -4.45
C ARG A 348 18.84 -0.73 -4.60
N LYS A 349 19.77 -1.29 -5.38
CA LYS A 349 21.15 -0.79 -5.54
C LYS A 349 21.19 0.66 -5.98
N ILE A 350 20.32 1.06 -6.91
CA ILE A 350 20.25 2.44 -7.43
C ILE A 350 19.92 3.44 -6.30
N GLN A 351 18.91 3.16 -5.48
CA GLN A 351 18.54 4.03 -4.36
C GLN A 351 19.65 4.10 -3.31
N ILE A 352 20.33 2.97 -3.04
CA ILE A 352 21.45 2.92 -2.10
C ILE A 352 22.61 3.80 -2.60
N GLU A 353 23.02 3.64 -3.86
CA GLU A 353 24.11 4.44 -4.45
C GLU A 353 23.73 5.92 -4.55
N TYR A 354 22.50 6.24 -4.92
CA TYR A 354 22.00 7.61 -4.91
C TYR A 354 22.13 8.27 -3.53
N ILE A 355 21.65 7.60 -2.46
CA ILE A 355 21.71 8.16 -1.10
C ILE A 355 23.17 8.33 -0.66
N LYS A 356 24.07 7.38 -0.99
CA LYS A 356 25.50 7.48 -0.68
C LYS A 356 26.16 8.69 -1.35
N ARG A 357 25.83 8.94 -2.62
CA ARG A 357 26.33 10.09 -3.38
C ARG A 357 25.84 11.41 -2.82
N LYS A 358 24.55 11.49 -2.52
CA LYS A 358 23.92 12.73 -2.02
C LYS A 358 24.39 13.09 -0.61
N SER A 359 24.56 12.11 0.28
CA SER A 359 24.96 12.37 1.66
C SER A 359 25.51 11.15 2.37
N THR A 360 26.80 11.18 2.68
CA THR A 360 27.45 10.16 3.51
C THR A 360 26.80 10.05 4.89
N ALA A 361 26.35 11.17 5.46
CA ALA A 361 25.68 11.20 6.77
C ALA A 361 24.35 10.45 6.74
N LEU A 362 23.51 10.69 5.70
CA LEU A 362 22.26 9.95 5.50
C LEU A 362 22.51 8.45 5.27
N ALA A 363 23.56 8.11 4.50
CA ALA A 363 23.90 6.72 4.22
C ALA A 363 24.39 5.96 5.46
N LYS A 364 24.96 6.64 6.46
CA LYS A 364 25.41 6.07 7.75
C LYS A 364 24.28 5.92 8.79
N ILE A 365 23.09 6.46 8.54
CA ILE A 365 21.92 6.15 9.39
C ILE A 365 21.55 4.67 9.21
N PRO A 366 21.33 3.91 10.29
CA PRO A 366 20.93 2.51 10.17
C PRO A 366 19.73 2.33 9.22
N TRP A 367 19.78 1.29 8.40
CA TRP A 367 18.65 0.91 7.57
C TRP A 367 17.73 0.00 8.38
N GLN A 368 16.49 0.41 8.58
CA GLN A 368 15.54 -0.28 9.46
C GLN A 368 15.45 -1.80 9.20
N ALA A 369 15.38 -2.20 7.93
CA ALA A 369 15.32 -3.62 7.52
C ALA A 369 16.57 -4.41 7.95
N PHE A 370 17.72 -3.77 8.04
CA PHE A 370 19.02 -4.36 8.35
C PHE A 370 19.64 -3.78 9.62
N SER A 371 18.86 -3.13 10.47
CA SER A 371 19.38 -2.51 11.71
C SER A 371 20.11 -3.52 12.60
N PRO A 372 21.33 -3.15 13.10
CA PRO A 372 21.94 -1.83 13.17
C PRO A 372 22.79 -1.41 11.97
N CYS A 373 22.86 -2.22 10.90
CA CYS A 373 23.66 -1.93 9.72
C CYS A 373 23.12 -0.72 8.93
N HIS A 374 24.01 -0.02 8.27
CA HIS A 374 23.72 1.13 7.41
C HIS A 374 24.08 0.81 5.94
N LEU A 375 23.95 1.76 5.02
CA LEU A 375 24.06 1.48 3.59
C LEU A 375 25.46 1.09 3.09
N TYR A 376 26.50 1.28 3.90
CA TYR A 376 27.86 0.81 3.56
C TYR A 376 28.17 -0.61 4.04
N ASN A 377 27.39 -1.13 5.00
CA ASN A 377 27.68 -2.44 5.61
C ASN A 377 26.46 -3.35 5.78
N TYR A 378 25.32 -3.05 5.13
CA TYR A 378 24.12 -3.89 5.21
C TYR A 378 24.36 -5.31 4.68
N GLY A 379 25.30 -5.51 3.75
CA GLY A 379 25.73 -6.83 3.28
C GLY A 379 26.27 -7.71 4.41
N ASP A 380 26.85 -7.11 5.44
CA ASP A 380 27.40 -7.82 6.61
C ASP A 380 26.31 -8.24 7.61
N PHE A 381 25.04 -7.90 7.36
CA PHE A 381 23.94 -8.18 8.31
C PHE A 381 23.83 -9.69 8.62
N SER A 382 24.08 -10.55 7.64
CA SER A 382 24.04 -12.00 7.80
C SER A 382 25.37 -12.59 8.31
N SER A 383 26.42 -11.78 8.45
CA SER A 383 27.73 -12.26 8.90
C SER A 383 27.72 -12.69 10.37
N PHE A 384 28.61 -13.58 10.73
CA PHE A 384 28.82 -14.07 12.11
C PHE A 384 29.06 -12.93 13.11
N LYS A 385 29.66 -11.81 12.69
CA LYS A 385 29.92 -10.64 13.55
C LYS A 385 28.66 -10.02 14.13
N ASN A 386 27.53 -10.07 13.41
CA ASN A 386 26.25 -9.51 13.83
C ASN A 386 25.29 -10.53 14.48
N LEU A 387 25.71 -11.83 14.49
CA LEU A 387 24.93 -12.90 15.12
C LEU A 387 24.65 -12.67 16.61
N PRO A 388 25.65 -12.27 17.45
CA PRO A 388 25.41 -12.05 18.87
C PRO A 388 24.33 -10.98 19.13
N GLY A 389 24.40 -9.85 18.43
CA GLY A 389 23.42 -8.76 18.60
C GLY A 389 22.01 -9.13 18.12
N ARG A 390 21.89 -10.02 17.12
CA ARG A 390 20.59 -10.55 16.67
C ARG A 390 20.01 -11.55 17.66
N VAL A 391 20.87 -12.44 18.19
CA VAL A 391 20.50 -13.42 19.21
C VAL A 391 20.12 -12.72 20.52
N ILE A 392 20.90 -11.75 20.98
CA ILE A 392 20.60 -10.97 22.20
C ILE A 392 19.28 -10.24 22.07
N ARG A 393 18.98 -9.58 20.92
CA ARG A 393 17.68 -8.93 20.66
C ARG A 393 16.53 -9.93 20.62
N LYS A 394 16.71 -11.08 19.98
CA LYS A 394 15.71 -12.15 19.98
C LYS A 394 15.48 -12.71 21.39
N LEU A 395 16.55 -12.93 22.14
CA LEU A 395 16.48 -13.40 23.53
C LEU A 395 15.88 -12.34 24.46
N SER A 396 16.28 -11.08 24.37
CA SER A 396 15.70 -10.00 25.19
C SER A 396 14.21 -9.80 24.90
N ARG A 397 13.79 -9.97 23.65
CA ARG A 397 12.37 -9.95 23.27
C ARG A 397 11.62 -11.14 23.88
N ILE A 398 12.15 -12.35 23.74
CA ILE A 398 11.56 -13.57 24.30
C ILE A 398 11.50 -13.48 25.84
N THR A 399 12.55 -12.95 26.46
CA THR A 399 12.61 -12.78 27.92
C THR A 399 11.62 -11.72 28.39
N SER A 400 11.52 -10.58 27.67
CA SER A 400 10.54 -9.54 27.94
C SER A 400 9.11 -10.07 27.83
N GLU A 401 8.83 -10.87 26.81
CA GLU A 401 7.52 -11.49 26.59
C GLU A 401 7.19 -12.56 27.63
N LYS A 402 8.15 -13.46 27.94
CA LYS A 402 7.90 -14.60 28.83
C LYS A 402 8.02 -14.29 30.33
N VAL A 403 8.97 -13.39 30.70
CA VAL A 403 9.26 -13.10 32.11
C VAL A 403 8.49 -11.88 32.61
N PHE A 404 8.35 -10.83 31.78
CA PHE A 404 7.70 -9.59 32.17
C PHE A 404 6.29 -9.40 31.59
N GLY A 405 5.77 -10.37 30.83
CA GLY A 405 4.45 -10.28 30.19
C GLY A 405 4.31 -9.10 29.19
N ARG A 406 5.42 -8.45 28.85
CA ARG A 406 5.47 -7.28 27.96
C ARG A 406 5.66 -7.72 26.52
N LYS A 407 4.58 -7.99 25.82
CA LYS A 407 4.63 -8.21 24.37
C LYS A 407 4.93 -6.88 23.68
N LEU A 408 5.96 -6.88 22.83
CA LEU A 408 6.20 -5.78 21.92
C LEU A 408 5.12 -5.81 20.82
N ILE A 409 4.39 -4.73 20.67
CA ILE A 409 3.40 -4.58 19.60
C ILE A 409 4.14 -4.44 18.28
N GLN A 410 3.94 -5.41 17.39
CA GLN A 410 4.61 -5.48 16.11
C GLN A 410 3.73 -5.02 14.96
N ARG A 411 2.40 -5.07 15.14
CA ARG A 411 1.41 -4.79 14.10
C ARG A 411 0.25 -3.97 14.66
N ASN A 412 -0.44 -3.26 13.79
CA ASN A 412 -1.54 -2.37 14.16
C ASN A 412 -2.71 -3.08 14.81
N TRP A 413 -3.05 -4.28 14.34
CA TRP A 413 -4.19 -5.03 14.82
C TRP A 413 -4.07 -5.42 16.31
N GLU A 414 -2.85 -5.63 16.84
CA GLU A 414 -2.63 -5.92 18.27
C GLU A 414 -3.15 -4.78 19.16
N ASN A 415 -3.03 -3.53 18.70
CA ASN A 415 -3.59 -2.39 19.41
C ASN A 415 -5.09 -2.21 19.18
N GLN A 416 -5.58 -2.57 18.01
CA GLN A 416 -6.95 -2.25 17.57
C GLN A 416 -7.96 -3.33 17.90
N PHE A 417 -7.54 -4.59 18.05
CA PHE A 417 -8.43 -5.74 18.22
C PHE A 417 -8.28 -6.45 19.56
N HIS A 418 -7.19 -6.24 20.30
CA HIS A 418 -6.97 -6.85 21.60
C HIS A 418 -7.21 -5.89 22.76
N GLY A 419 -7.70 -6.45 23.89
CA GLY A 419 -8.07 -5.74 25.09
C GLY A 419 -9.59 -5.50 25.19
N ALA A 420 -10.08 -5.45 26.42
CA ALA A 420 -11.52 -5.47 26.71
C ALA A 420 -12.34 -4.43 25.92
N PHE A 421 -11.83 -3.18 25.85
CA PHE A 421 -12.49 -2.12 25.10
C PHE A 421 -12.52 -2.42 23.59
N ASN A 422 -11.37 -2.72 23.00
CA ASN A 422 -11.25 -2.98 21.56
C ASN A 422 -12.06 -4.20 21.13
N GLU A 423 -12.06 -5.26 21.95
CA GLU A 423 -12.85 -6.45 21.71
C GLU A 423 -14.37 -6.18 21.78
N ALA A 424 -14.80 -5.33 22.71
CA ALA A 424 -16.21 -4.92 22.79
C ALA A 424 -16.63 -4.14 21.52
N GLN A 425 -15.82 -3.17 21.09
CA GLN A 425 -16.07 -2.43 19.84
C GLN A 425 -16.12 -3.37 18.63
N LEU A 426 -15.13 -4.22 18.50
CA LEU A 426 -15.07 -5.18 17.38
C LEU A 426 -16.29 -6.10 17.36
N LYS A 427 -16.72 -6.65 18.51
CA LYS A 427 -17.90 -7.51 18.63
C LYS A 427 -19.20 -6.79 18.24
N GLN A 428 -19.29 -5.48 18.53
CA GLN A 428 -20.43 -4.68 18.13
C GLN A 428 -20.62 -4.72 16.61
N TYR A 429 -19.57 -4.47 15.84
CA TYR A 429 -19.62 -4.56 14.37
C TYR A 429 -19.85 -5.99 13.88
N LEU A 430 -19.16 -6.96 14.45
CA LEU A 430 -19.20 -8.35 13.95
C LEU A 430 -20.53 -9.08 14.22
N TYR A 431 -21.21 -8.78 15.34
CA TYR A 431 -22.35 -9.59 15.78
C TYR A 431 -23.68 -8.82 15.88
N HIS A 432 -23.62 -7.49 15.94
CA HIS A 432 -24.80 -6.65 16.16
C HIS A 432 -25.08 -5.69 15.02
N GLY A 433 -24.20 -5.62 14.02
CA GLY A 433 -24.33 -4.78 12.83
C GLY A 433 -24.92 -5.53 11.62
N ALA A 434 -24.93 -4.83 10.48
CA ALA A 434 -25.46 -5.31 9.20
C ALA A 434 -24.75 -6.56 8.65
N LEU A 435 -23.51 -6.83 9.06
CA LEU A 435 -22.75 -8.00 8.60
C LEU A 435 -23.52 -9.29 8.74
N THR A 436 -24.28 -9.46 9.85
CA THR A 436 -25.00 -10.69 10.15
C THR A 436 -26.21 -10.96 9.24
N GLN A 437 -26.61 -9.98 8.42
CA GLN A 437 -27.63 -10.15 7.39
C GLN A 437 -27.03 -10.74 6.09
N HIS A 438 -25.71 -10.60 5.90
CA HIS A 438 -24.99 -11.02 4.70
C HIS A 438 -24.06 -12.22 4.93
N VAL A 439 -23.64 -12.45 6.18
CA VAL A 439 -22.69 -13.51 6.55
C VAL A 439 -23.20 -14.23 7.79
N ASP A 440 -23.21 -15.56 7.75
CA ASP A 440 -23.68 -16.40 8.86
C ASP A 440 -22.87 -16.10 10.14
N LYS A 441 -23.59 -15.93 11.25
CA LYS A 441 -23.03 -15.72 12.59
C LYS A 441 -22.06 -16.84 13.01
N GLN A 442 -22.32 -18.09 12.62
CA GLN A 442 -21.44 -19.22 12.92
C GLN A 442 -20.11 -19.10 12.20
N LEU A 443 -20.11 -18.61 10.94
CA LEU A 443 -18.90 -18.36 10.18
C LEU A 443 -18.07 -17.23 10.81
N ILE A 444 -18.71 -16.13 11.18
CA ILE A 444 -18.07 -15.01 11.89
C ILE A 444 -17.46 -15.51 13.21
N GLN A 445 -18.23 -16.28 13.99
CA GLN A 445 -17.78 -16.79 15.27
C GLN A 445 -16.61 -17.77 15.15
N LYS A 446 -16.60 -18.61 14.11
CA LYS A 446 -15.48 -19.50 13.79
C LYS A 446 -14.17 -18.73 13.63
N PHE A 447 -14.15 -17.72 12.78
CA PHE A 447 -12.95 -16.91 12.54
C PHE A 447 -12.56 -16.04 13.73
N TYR A 448 -13.53 -15.49 14.46
CA TYR A 448 -13.24 -14.74 15.66
C TYR A 448 -12.61 -15.61 16.75
N ARG A 449 -13.11 -16.85 16.95
CA ARG A 449 -12.49 -17.82 17.89
C ARG A 449 -11.09 -18.22 17.45
N ALA A 450 -10.88 -18.49 16.16
CA ALA A 450 -9.56 -18.82 15.63
C ALA A 450 -8.57 -17.67 15.87
N PHE A 451 -9.00 -16.42 15.67
CA PHE A 451 -8.19 -15.24 15.98
C PHE A 451 -7.85 -15.12 17.47
N GLN A 452 -8.82 -15.37 18.37
CA GLN A 452 -8.62 -15.22 19.82
C GLN A 452 -7.80 -16.35 20.43
N PHE A 453 -7.99 -17.59 19.99
CA PHE A 453 -7.52 -18.77 20.72
C PHE A 453 -6.55 -19.68 19.94
N GLU A 454 -6.45 -19.54 18.61
CA GLU A 454 -5.58 -20.40 17.80
C GLU A 454 -4.34 -19.62 17.34
N ASP A 455 -4.50 -18.70 16.37
CA ASP A 455 -3.40 -17.89 15.82
C ASP A 455 -3.87 -16.48 15.44
N SER A 456 -3.68 -15.55 16.37
CA SER A 456 -4.05 -14.14 16.16
C SER A 456 -3.26 -13.47 15.03
N VAL A 457 -2.05 -13.95 14.69
CA VAL A 457 -1.25 -13.39 13.58
C VAL A 457 -1.77 -13.89 12.23
N HIS A 458 -2.19 -15.16 12.17
CA HIS A 458 -2.75 -15.75 10.95
C HIS A 458 -4.12 -15.16 10.61
N TYR A 459 -4.98 -15.01 11.61
CA TYR A 459 -6.37 -14.57 11.42
C TYR A 459 -6.60 -13.08 11.58
N ALA A 460 -5.56 -12.26 11.84
CA ALA A 460 -5.69 -10.81 11.97
C ALA A 460 -6.30 -10.14 10.72
N HIS A 461 -5.82 -10.52 9.54
CA HIS A 461 -6.37 -10.02 8.29
C HIS A 461 -7.84 -10.42 8.11
N VAL A 462 -8.19 -11.64 8.44
CA VAL A 462 -9.58 -12.14 8.37
C VAL A 462 -10.52 -11.28 9.20
N ILE A 463 -10.13 -10.96 10.43
CA ILE A 463 -10.93 -10.12 11.33
C ILE A 463 -11.00 -8.69 10.81
N SER A 464 -9.89 -8.15 10.30
CA SER A 464 -9.87 -6.82 9.68
C SER A 464 -10.81 -6.74 8.48
N MET A 465 -10.87 -7.77 7.64
CA MET A 465 -11.77 -7.82 6.49
C MET A 465 -13.24 -7.99 6.89
N LEU A 466 -13.53 -8.83 7.88
CA LEU A 466 -14.90 -8.93 8.42
C LEU A 466 -15.38 -7.60 9.01
N LEU A 467 -14.51 -6.86 9.71
CA LEU A 467 -14.81 -5.50 10.18
C LEU A 467 -15.06 -4.55 9.00
N THR A 468 -14.22 -4.60 7.96
CA THR A 468 -14.38 -3.75 6.77
C THR A 468 -15.71 -4.02 6.06
N LEU A 469 -16.08 -5.31 5.92
CA LEU A 469 -17.38 -5.69 5.36
C LEU A 469 -18.54 -5.28 6.27
N ALA A 470 -18.39 -5.37 7.58
CA ALA A 470 -19.41 -4.90 8.53
C ALA A 470 -19.72 -3.41 8.34
N VAL A 471 -18.70 -2.58 8.33
CA VAL A 471 -18.85 -1.13 8.12
C VAL A 471 -19.39 -0.83 6.72
N PHE A 472 -18.95 -1.56 5.69
CA PHE A 472 -19.49 -1.40 4.34
C PHE A 472 -21.00 -1.69 4.31
N PHE A 473 -21.46 -2.82 4.83
CA PHE A 473 -22.88 -3.17 4.82
C PHE A 473 -23.75 -2.25 5.68
N GLU A 474 -23.25 -1.73 6.79
CA GLU A 474 -23.97 -0.71 7.57
C GLU A 474 -24.25 0.56 6.78
N ARG A 475 -23.33 0.94 5.89
CA ARG A 475 -23.45 2.13 5.05
C ARG A 475 -24.33 1.95 3.81
N GLN A 476 -24.79 0.72 3.54
CA GLN A 476 -25.74 0.43 2.46
C GLN A 476 -27.20 0.40 2.96
N GLN A 477 -27.44 0.47 4.26
CA GLN A 477 -28.77 0.58 4.86
C GLN A 477 -29.25 2.03 4.89
#